data_21fd596d83b07e1b87639a3638fed8d7
#
_entry.id   21fd596d83b07e1b87639a3638fed8d7
#
_cell.length_a   1.000
_cell.length_b   1.000
_cell.length_c   1.000
_cell.angle_alpha   90.00
_cell.angle_beta   90.00
_cell.angle_gamma   90.00
#
_symmetry.space_group_name_H-M   'P 1'
#
loop_
_entity.id
_entity.type
_entity.pdbx_description
1 polymer ?
#
loop_
_entity_poly.entity_id
_entity_poly.type
_entity_poly.pdbx_seq_one_letter_code
_entity_poly.pdbx_strand_id
1 'polypeptide(L)'
;SNSVAVMLANSNPRIAQAIESWKATGGKNLSSLLAQNEELKQVLLSATPWVLEADNQTERMQQLSTLFDKNRAERLTREAILKLHNLQTTEGGWSWFSGMKTNFLVSINTLEGFSRLRKLGIPLDESQIKEMQISAVAYLDKTIVNQRKKNPDKNLSYEDICYLYVRSSYRDIPLAGETLDLHKKMVEKLKYWVNLSTIEKAYAATALYRYGFVEDAKDILKSLRQYAVSQPAKGMYWPNNRSHYYYNNSAVQEQCALFNAFSEIEPVTSELDAMRQWLLSQKQTNDWGAVPSTLEAIYALLEGGTDWLAPDESKTSIVWGGQEMKNNPEEPFLGLTEYTLSGNEISAAAAKAVISTDHEQPSWGAMY
;
A
#
# COMPACT_ATOMS: atom_id res chain seq x y z
N SER A 1 0.44 -7.22 -6.67
CA SER A 1 -0.83 -7.66 -6.06
C SER A 1 -0.90 -9.18 -5.88
N ASN A 2 -0.62 -10.00 -6.90
CA ASN A 2 -0.74 -11.47 -6.81
C ASN A 2 0.17 -12.07 -5.71
N SER A 3 1.40 -11.64 -5.61
CA SER A 3 2.35 -12.12 -4.57
C SER A 3 1.90 -11.74 -3.17
N VAL A 4 1.30 -10.57 -3.01
CA VAL A 4 0.71 -10.12 -1.74
C VAL A 4 -0.50 -10.98 -1.38
N ALA A 5 -1.36 -11.30 -2.33
CA ALA A 5 -2.52 -12.16 -2.10
C ALA A 5 -2.10 -13.57 -1.64
N VAL A 6 -1.05 -14.15 -2.25
CA VAL A 6 -0.49 -15.44 -1.80
C VAL A 6 0.05 -15.35 -0.38
N MET A 7 0.76 -14.27 -0.06
CA MET A 7 1.28 -14.04 1.28
C MET A 7 0.13 -13.96 2.29
N LEU A 8 -0.92 -13.17 2.01
CA LEU A 8 -2.08 -13.02 2.87
C LEU A 8 -2.82 -14.36 3.08
N ALA A 9 -3.03 -15.14 2.02
CA ALA A 9 -3.65 -16.46 2.12
C ALA A 9 -2.83 -17.44 2.95
N ASN A 10 -1.50 -17.37 2.86
CA ASN A 10 -0.60 -18.23 3.65
C ASN A 10 -0.50 -17.77 5.11
N SER A 11 -0.56 -16.46 5.37
CA SER A 11 -0.43 -15.89 6.72
C SER A 11 -1.72 -16.01 7.53
N ASN A 12 -2.87 -16.04 6.88
CA ASN A 12 -4.17 -16.12 7.56
C ASN A 12 -5.05 -17.26 7.00
N PRO A 13 -5.03 -18.44 7.66
CA PRO A 13 -5.84 -19.58 7.22
C PRO A 13 -7.36 -19.31 7.15
N ARG A 14 -7.87 -18.35 7.94
CA ARG A 14 -9.29 -17.95 7.91
C ARG A 14 -9.68 -17.34 6.57
N ILE A 15 -8.80 -16.54 5.97
CA ILE A 15 -9.02 -15.97 4.63
C ILE A 15 -9.13 -17.09 3.59
N ALA A 16 -8.21 -18.07 3.64
CA ALA A 16 -8.24 -19.20 2.73
C ALA A 16 -9.51 -20.06 2.92
N GLN A 17 -9.89 -20.37 4.16
CA GLN A 17 -11.12 -21.12 4.49
C GLN A 17 -12.39 -20.39 4.03
N ALA A 18 -12.48 -19.07 4.28
CA ALA A 18 -13.63 -18.28 3.85
C ALA A 18 -13.79 -18.27 2.32
N ILE A 19 -12.68 -18.17 1.59
CA ILE A 19 -12.69 -18.22 0.13
C ILE A 19 -13.05 -19.60 -0.40
N GLU A 20 -12.55 -20.67 0.23
CA GLU A 20 -12.90 -22.04 -0.14
C GLU A 20 -14.38 -22.36 0.15
N SER A 21 -14.89 -21.95 1.30
CA SER A 21 -16.30 -22.05 1.64
C SER A 21 -17.19 -21.33 0.62
N TRP A 22 -16.80 -20.09 0.25
CA TRP A 22 -17.51 -19.34 -0.77
C TRP A 22 -17.47 -20.03 -2.15
N LYS A 23 -16.33 -20.59 -2.56
CA LYS A 23 -16.20 -21.39 -3.79
C LYS A 23 -17.09 -22.63 -3.76
N ALA A 24 -17.16 -23.33 -2.63
CA ALA A 24 -17.97 -24.54 -2.45
C ALA A 24 -19.48 -24.26 -2.55
N THR A 25 -19.94 -23.08 -2.08
CA THR A 25 -21.34 -22.65 -2.19
C THR A 25 -21.69 -22.11 -3.57
N GLY A 26 -20.72 -22.05 -4.50
CA GLY A 26 -20.92 -21.59 -5.88
C GLY A 26 -21.29 -20.11 -6.00
N GLY A 27 -21.04 -19.31 -4.96
CA GLY A 27 -21.37 -17.89 -4.90
C GLY A 27 -22.88 -17.59 -4.92
N LYS A 28 -23.73 -18.61 -4.85
CA LYS A 28 -25.19 -18.46 -5.04
C LYS A 28 -25.88 -17.69 -3.93
N ASN A 29 -25.29 -17.62 -2.76
CA ASN A 29 -25.91 -16.92 -1.62
C ASN A 29 -25.69 -15.41 -1.64
N LEU A 30 -24.83 -14.89 -2.55
CA LEU A 30 -24.57 -13.47 -2.71
C LEU A 30 -25.26 -12.85 -3.94
N SER A 31 -25.84 -13.65 -4.83
CA SER A 31 -26.73 -13.11 -5.84
C SER A 31 -28.06 -12.77 -5.17
N SER A 32 -28.27 -11.49 -4.88
CA SER A 32 -29.57 -11.02 -4.40
C SER A 32 -30.67 -11.56 -5.29
N LEU A 33 -31.85 -11.88 -4.72
CA LEU A 33 -33.07 -12.22 -5.46
C LEU A 33 -33.36 -11.27 -6.64
N LEU A 34 -32.78 -10.08 -6.61
CA LEU A 34 -32.79 -9.03 -7.64
C LEU A 34 -31.95 -9.35 -8.87
N ALA A 35 -30.79 -10.03 -8.71
CA ALA A 35 -29.97 -10.43 -9.86
C ALA A 35 -30.60 -11.57 -10.67
N GLN A 36 -31.60 -12.23 -10.14
CA GLN A 36 -32.33 -13.31 -10.81
C GLN A 36 -33.51 -12.83 -11.66
N ASN A 37 -33.92 -11.57 -11.55
CA ASN A 37 -35.03 -10.99 -12.29
C ASN A 37 -34.57 -9.81 -13.15
N GLU A 38 -34.38 -10.04 -14.46
CA GLU A 38 -33.80 -9.08 -15.40
C GLU A 38 -34.66 -7.83 -15.62
N GLU A 39 -35.97 -7.93 -15.50
CA GLU A 39 -36.88 -6.79 -15.60
C GLU A 39 -36.80 -5.88 -14.38
N LEU A 40 -36.74 -6.47 -13.17
CA LEU A 40 -36.51 -5.74 -11.92
C LEU A 40 -35.12 -5.10 -11.88
N LYS A 41 -34.12 -5.78 -12.45
CA LYS A 41 -32.74 -5.30 -12.58
C LYS A 41 -32.66 -4.00 -13.39
N GLN A 42 -33.35 -3.94 -14.53
CA GLN A 42 -33.37 -2.72 -15.36
C GLN A 42 -34.09 -1.55 -14.69
N VAL A 43 -35.20 -1.79 -13.99
CA VAL A 43 -35.93 -0.75 -13.26
C VAL A 43 -35.10 -0.21 -12.09
N LEU A 44 -34.35 -1.08 -11.39
CA LEU A 44 -33.51 -0.70 -10.25
C LEU A 44 -32.19 -0.06 -10.67
N LEU A 45 -31.60 -0.48 -11.78
CA LEU A 45 -30.42 0.19 -12.38
C LEU A 45 -30.74 1.63 -12.80
N SER A 46 -31.98 1.88 -13.23
CA SER A 46 -32.42 3.24 -13.57
C SER A 46 -32.78 4.09 -12.34
N ALA A 47 -33.06 3.48 -11.18
CA ALA A 47 -33.58 4.15 -9.99
C ALA A 47 -32.56 4.37 -8.88
N THR A 48 -31.46 3.56 -8.79
CA THR A 48 -30.61 3.61 -7.60
C THR A 48 -29.14 3.16 -7.84
N PRO A 49 -28.15 4.03 -7.54
CA PRO A 49 -26.73 3.74 -7.71
C PRO A 49 -26.19 2.55 -6.89
N TRP A 50 -26.82 2.22 -5.75
CA TRP A 50 -26.36 1.11 -4.87
C TRP A 50 -26.65 -0.30 -5.42
N VAL A 51 -27.52 -0.45 -6.41
CA VAL A 51 -27.73 -1.75 -7.08
C VAL A 51 -26.55 -2.10 -7.97
N LEU A 52 -25.91 -1.10 -8.57
CA LEU A 52 -24.61 -1.25 -9.22
C LEU A 52 -23.52 -1.72 -8.23
N GLU A 53 -23.64 -1.34 -6.97
CA GLU A 53 -22.71 -1.73 -5.92
C GLU A 53 -22.89 -3.21 -5.51
N ALA A 54 -24.10 -3.74 -5.50
CA ALA A 54 -24.36 -5.15 -5.21
C ALA A 54 -23.86 -6.10 -6.31
N ASP A 55 -24.08 -5.80 -7.58
CA ASP A 55 -23.48 -6.55 -8.70
C ASP A 55 -21.95 -6.46 -8.66
N ASN A 56 -21.40 -5.30 -8.30
CA ASN A 56 -19.98 -5.11 -8.09
C ASN A 56 -19.43 -5.94 -6.93
N GLN A 57 -20.18 -6.19 -5.86
CA GLN A 57 -19.74 -7.02 -4.74
C GLN A 57 -19.58 -8.48 -5.14
N THR A 58 -20.53 -9.08 -5.86
CA THR A 58 -20.42 -10.46 -6.34
C THR A 58 -19.24 -10.61 -7.30
N GLU A 59 -19.06 -9.66 -8.21
CA GLU A 59 -17.93 -9.61 -9.11
C GLU A 59 -16.61 -9.42 -8.37
N ARG A 60 -16.56 -8.57 -7.35
CA ARG A 60 -15.40 -8.39 -6.46
C ARG A 60 -15.05 -9.68 -5.72
N MET A 61 -16.03 -10.40 -5.18
CA MET A 61 -15.79 -11.68 -4.50
C MET A 61 -15.32 -12.76 -5.48
N GLN A 62 -15.80 -12.78 -6.71
CA GLN A 62 -15.26 -13.64 -7.78
C GLN A 62 -13.80 -13.26 -8.10
N GLN A 63 -13.51 -11.99 -8.24
CA GLN A 63 -12.14 -11.49 -8.48
C GLN A 63 -11.22 -11.83 -7.30
N LEU A 64 -11.68 -11.66 -6.05
CA LEU A 64 -10.96 -12.06 -4.85
C LEU A 64 -10.68 -13.55 -4.83
N SER A 65 -11.68 -14.40 -5.08
CA SER A 65 -11.49 -15.86 -5.12
C SER A 65 -10.47 -16.28 -6.16
N THR A 66 -10.43 -15.56 -7.27
CA THR A 66 -9.46 -15.75 -8.36
C THR A 66 -8.07 -15.24 -7.98
N LEU A 67 -8.01 -14.12 -7.25
CA LEU A 67 -6.76 -13.53 -6.76
C LEU A 67 -6.08 -14.44 -5.72
N PHE A 68 -6.86 -15.11 -4.88
CA PHE A 68 -6.37 -16.04 -3.86
C PHE A 68 -6.16 -17.47 -4.36
N ASP A 69 -6.37 -17.76 -5.64
CA ASP A 69 -5.95 -19.03 -6.23
C ASP A 69 -4.43 -19.10 -6.27
N LYS A 70 -3.86 -19.90 -5.37
CA LYS A 70 -2.41 -20.02 -5.18
C LYS A 70 -1.67 -20.36 -6.47
N ASN A 71 -2.14 -21.36 -7.21
CA ASN A 71 -1.49 -21.81 -8.44
C ASN A 71 -1.51 -20.72 -9.53
N ARG A 72 -2.65 -20.05 -9.65
CA ARG A 72 -2.81 -18.94 -10.57
C ARG A 72 -1.95 -17.75 -10.18
N ALA A 73 -1.94 -17.37 -8.90
CA ALA A 73 -1.16 -16.25 -8.41
C ALA A 73 0.36 -16.49 -8.55
N GLU A 74 0.84 -17.71 -8.28
CA GLU A 74 2.24 -18.09 -8.51
C GLU A 74 2.60 -18.05 -10.00
N ARG A 75 1.72 -18.54 -10.89
CA ARG A 75 1.93 -18.47 -12.32
C ARG A 75 2.02 -17.02 -12.81
N LEU A 76 1.05 -16.18 -12.41
CA LEU A 76 1.03 -14.75 -12.77
C LEU A 76 2.25 -13.99 -12.21
N THR A 77 2.74 -14.37 -11.03
CA THR A 77 3.97 -13.80 -10.46
C THR A 77 5.17 -14.16 -11.32
N ARG A 78 5.33 -15.43 -11.71
CA ARG A 78 6.42 -15.85 -12.62
C ARG A 78 6.35 -15.15 -13.97
N GLU A 79 5.16 -15.07 -14.56
CA GLU A 79 4.96 -14.35 -15.83
C GLU A 79 5.33 -12.85 -15.71
N ALA A 80 4.98 -12.21 -14.60
CA ALA A 80 5.34 -10.82 -14.33
C ALA A 80 6.86 -10.63 -14.18
N ILE A 81 7.54 -11.55 -13.49
CA ILE A 81 9.02 -11.52 -13.35
C ILE A 81 9.68 -11.69 -14.70
N LEU A 82 9.24 -12.68 -15.50
CA LEU A 82 9.76 -12.88 -16.86
C LEU A 82 9.53 -11.64 -17.74
N LYS A 83 8.37 -11.01 -17.63
CA LYS A 83 8.06 -9.78 -18.35
C LYS A 83 8.98 -8.63 -17.92
N LEU A 84 9.22 -8.46 -16.61
CA LEU A 84 10.16 -7.46 -16.10
C LEU A 84 11.59 -7.72 -16.60
N HIS A 85 12.03 -8.98 -16.59
CA HIS A 85 13.32 -9.37 -17.14
C HIS A 85 13.46 -9.00 -18.62
N ASN A 86 12.44 -9.31 -19.43
CA ASN A 86 12.44 -9.02 -20.87
C ASN A 86 12.33 -7.51 -21.18
N LEU A 87 11.80 -6.71 -20.25
CA LEU A 87 11.70 -5.25 -20.37
C LEU A 87 12.94 -4.53 -19.84
N GLN A 88 13.83 -5.24 -19.13
CA GLN A 88 15.08 -4.66 -18.68
C GLN A 88 15.97 -4.33 -19.89
N THR A 89 16.46 -3.10 -19.93
CA THR A 89 17.29 -2.63 -21.04
C THR A 89 18.71 -3.14 -20.92
N THR A 90 19.46 -3.05 -22.00
CA THR A 90 20.90 -3.41 -22.02
C THR A 90 21.76 -2.53 -21.08
N GLU A 91 21.24 -1.37 -20.66
CA GLU A 91 21.90 -0.53 -19.66
C GLU A 91 21.66 -1.02 -18.22
N GLY A 92 20.76 -1.98 -18.02
CA GLY A 92 20.46 -2.62 -16.74
C GLY A 92 19.23 -2.07 -16.01
N GLY A 93 18.65 -0.95 -16.42
CA GLY A 93 17.41 -0.39 -15.84
C GLY A 93 16.19 -0.69 -16.71
N TRP A 94 15.09 0.02 -16.42
CA TRP A 94 13.82 -0.11 -17.16
C TRP A 94 13.42 1.22 -17.80
N SER A 95 12.60 1.12 -18.84
CA SER A 95 12.00 2.25 -19.56
C SER A 95 10.47 2.28 -19.39
N TRP A 96 9.83 3.39 -19.75
CA TRP A 96 8.37 3.50 -19.72
C TRP A 96 7.67 2.52 -20.65
N PHE A 97 8.25 2.32 -21.85
CA PHE A 97 7.73 1.39 -22.85
C PHE A 97 8.89 0.65 -23.51
N SER A 98 8.62 -0.53 -24.04
CA SER A 98 9.60 -1.31 -24.77
C SER A 98 10.22 -0.50 -25.94
N GLY A 99 11.54 -0.56 -26.07
CA GLY A 99 12.28 0.17 -27.11
C GLY A 99 12.61 1.63 -26.78
N MET A 100 12.15 2.16 -25.68
CA MET A 100 12.56 3.49 -25.21
C MET A 100 13.89 3.45 -24.45
N LYS A 101 14.51 4.62 -24.31
CA LYS A 101 15.71 4.79 -23.46
C LYS A 101 15.39 4.43 -22.01
N THR A 102 16.37 3.86 -21.33
CA THR A 102 16.30 3.58 -19.89
C THR A 102 15.95 4.83 -19.11
N ASN A 103 14.98 4.71 -18.21
CA ASN A 103 14.52 5.81 -17.40
C ASN A 103 14.92 5.62 -15.93
N PHE A 104 15.53 6.64 -15.36
CA PHE A 104 16.07 6.60 -14.01
C PHE A 104 14.96 6.39 -12.94
N LEU A 105 13.86 7.14 -13.02
CA LEU A 105 12.77 7.04 -12.04
C LEU A 105 11.99 5.73 -12.17
N VAL A 106 11.78 5.22 -13.39
CA VAL A 106 11.16 3.90 -13.58
C VAL A 106 12.01 2.80 -12.94
N SER A 107 13.33 2.89 -13.09
CA SER A 107 14.27 1.92 -12.50
C SER A 107 14.30 2.04 -10.97
N ILE A 108 14.24 3.25 -10.40
CA ILE A 108 14.08 3.48 -8.96
C ILE A 108 12.80 2.83 -8.44
N ASN A 109 11.66 3.11 -9.06
CA ASN A 109 10.36 2.58 -8.61
C ASN A 109 10.31 1.05 -8.70
N THR A 110 10.93 0.45 -9.71
CA THR A 110 11.00 -1.01 -9.85
C THR A 110 11.85 -1.63 -8.74
N LEU A 111 13.01 -1.06 -8.44
CA LEU A 111 13.86 -1.51 -7.35
C LEU A 111 13.19 -1.30 -5.98
N GLU A 112 12.50 -0.19 -5.77
CA GLU A 112 11.71 0.03 -4.56
C GLU A 112 10.66 -1.06 -4.38
N GLY A 113 9.91 -1.40 -5.44
CA GLY A 113 8.94 -2.48 -5.44
C GLY A 113 9.55 -3.83 -5.01
N PHE A 114 10.72 -4.21 -5.54
CA PHE A 114 11.42 -5.42 -5.11
C PHE A 114 11.85 -5.34 -3.62
N SER A 115 12.32 -4.19 -3.17
CA SER A 115 12.69 -3.99 -1.76
C SER A 115 11.51 -4.20 -0.82
N ARG A 116 10.33 -3.70 -1.19
CA ARG A 116 9.08 -3.85 -0.42
C ARG A 116 8.60 -5.31 -0.40
N LEU A 117 8.61 -6.00 -1.54
CA LEU A 117 8.27 -7.42 -1.60
C LEU A 117 9.19 -8.26 -0.70
N ARG A 118 10.49 -7.94 -0.66
CA ARG A 118 11.45 -8.58 0.24
C ARG A 118 11.13 -8.31 1.71
N LYS A 119 10.78 -7.07 2.09
CA LYS A 119 10.37 -6.73 3.45
C LYS A 119 9.13 -7.49 3.90
N LEU A 120 8.16 -7.71 3.01
CA LEU A 120 6.97 -8.50 3.29
C LEU A 120 7.23 -10.01 3.37
N GLY A 121 8.49 -10.45 3.20
CA GLY A 121 8.85 -11.88 3.23
C GLY A 121 8.25 -12.69 2.09
N ILE A 122 7.90 -12.05 0.96
CA ILE A 122 7.34 -12.73 -0.19
C ILE A 122 8.45 -13.52 -0.90
N PRO A 123 8.33 -14.87 -1.00
CA PRO A 123 9.31 -15.68 -1.67
C PRO A 123 9.26 -15.38 -3.18
N LEU A 124 10.34 -14.83 -3.70
CA LEU A 124 10.55 -14.60 -5.11
C LEU A 124 11.70 -15.51 -5.58
N ASP A 125 11.68 -15.93 -6.84
CA ASP A 125 12.81 -16.66 -7.42
C ASP A 125 14.07 -15.79 -7.34
N GLU A 126 14.93 -16.10 -6.35
CA GLU A 126 15.99 -15.21 -5.90
C GLU A 126 17.06 -15.00 -6.96
N SER A 127 17.35 -16.01 -7.81
CA SER A 127 18.48 -15.95 -8.75
C SER A 127 18.24 -14.91 -9.85
N GLN A 128 17.14 -15.03 -10.57
CA GLN A 128 16.79 -14.14 -11.69
C GLN A 128 16.53 -12.71 -11.24
N ILE A 129 15.83 -12.55 -10.09
CA ILE A 129 15.54 -11.23 -9.51
C ILE A 129 16.83 -10.57 -9.04
N LYS A 130 17.74 -11.31 -8.42
CA LYS A 130 19.01 -10.78 -7.95
C LYS A 130 19.86 -10.24 -9.09
N GLU A 131 19.93 -10.94 -10.22
CA GLU A 131 20.65 -10.46 -11.41
C GLU A 131 20.05 -9.15 -11.94
N MET A 132 18.72 -9.07 -12.04
CA MET A 132 18.03 -7.84 -12.45
C MET A 132 18.33 -6.68 -11.48
N GLN A 133 18.32 -6.93 -10.18
CA GLN A 133 18.61 -5.93 -9.16
C GLN A 133 20.04 -5.43 -9.24
N ILE A 134 21.02 -6.33 -9.37
CA ILE A 134 22.44 -5.96 -9.51
C ILE A 134 22.63 -5.07 -10.74
N SER A 135 22.08 -5.46 -11.88
CA SER A 135 22.19 -4.69 -13.12
C SER A 135 21.55 -3.31 -13.01
N ALA A 136 20.37 -3.24 -12.36
CA ALA A 136 19.65 -1.98 -12.19
C ALA A 136 20.33 -1.04 -11.18
N VAL A 137 20.88 -1.58 -10.09
CA VAL A 137 21.68 -0.81 -9.14
C VAL A 137 22.92 -0.25 -9.82
N ALA A 138 23.63 -1.06 -10.62
CA ALA A 138 24.79 -0.61 -11.38
C ALA A 138 24.44 0.51 -12.38
N TYR A 139 23.28 0.42 -13.04
CA TYR A 139 22.77 1.47 -13.90
C TYR A 139 22.50 2.78 -13.12
N LEU A 140 21.86 2.69 -11.95
CA LEU A 140 21.61 3.87 -11.12
C LEU A 140 22.92 4.51 -10.64
N ASP A 141 23.85 3.70 -10.13
CA ASP A 141 25.15 4.14 -9.64
C ASP A 141 25.94 4.86 -10.75
N LYS A 142 25.98 4.30 -11.97
CA LYS A 142 26.62 4.92 -13.14
C LYS A 142 25.93 6.21 -13.56
N THR A 143 24.62 6.22 -13.53
CA THR A 143 23.82 7.40 -13.96
C THR A 143 24.05 8.58 -13.03
N ILE A 144 24.00 8.34 -11.70
CA ILE A 144 24.21 9.40 -10.71
C ILE A 144 25.62 10.00 -10.80
N VAL A 145 26.65 9.16 -11.00
CA VAL A 145 28.01 9.62 -11.21
C VAL A 145 28.10 10.54 -12.43
N ASN A 146 27.50 10.14 -13.56
CA ASN A 146 27.53 10.92 -14.79
C ASN A 146 26.78 12.26 -14.66
N GLN A 147 25.67 12.28 -13.96
CA GLN A 147 24.90 13.50 -13.70
C GLN A 147 25.68 14.48 -12.80
N ARG A 148 26.41 13.95 -11.81
CA ARG A 148 27.15 14.73 -10.83
C ARG A 148 28.52 15.19 -11.29
N LYS A 149 29.15 14.53 -12.28
CA LYS A 149 30.45 14.95 -12.84
C LYS A 149 30.48 16.41 -13.28
N LYS A 150 29.37 16.93 -13.81
CA LYS A 150 29.27 18.30 -14.30
C LYS A 150 29.12 19.34 -13.18
N ASN A 151 28.58 18.94 -12.01
CA ASN A 151 28.31 19.81 -10.88
C ASN A 151 28.38 19.05 -9.54
N PRO A 152 29.56 18.68 -9.06
CA PRO A 152 29.73 17.82 -7.88
C PRO A 152 29.22 18.48 -6.59
N ASP A 153 29.27 19.82 -6.51
CA ASP A 153 28.90 20.58 -5.32
C ASP A 153 27.44 21.06 -5.29
N LYS A 154 26.67 20.78 -6.35
CA LYS A 154 25.25 21.14 -6.40
C LYS A 154 24.49 20.50 -5.21
N ASN A 155 23.49 21.21 -4.66
CA ASN A 155 22.57 20.68 -3.69
C ASN A 155 21.90 19.40 -4.23
N LEU A 156 21.43 18.54 -3.33
CA LEU A 156 20.70 17.34 -3.73
C LEU A 156 19.40 17.72 -4.42
N SER A 157 19.15 17.12 -5.56
CA SER A 157 17.85 17.16 -6.24
C SER A 157 16.93 16.09 -5.70
N TYR A 158 15.64 16.16 -6.04
CA TYR A 158 14.68 15.11 -5.75
C TYR A 158 15.16 13.72 -6.23
N GLU A 159 15.69 13.64 -7.45
CA GLU A 159 16.22 12.38 -8.01
C GLU A 159 17.41 11.84 -7.22
N ASP A 160 18.29 12.72 -6.72
CA ASP A 160 19.41 12.32 -5.86
C ASP A 160 18.92 11.70 -4.55
N ILE A 161 17.89 12.30 -3.95
CA ILE A 161 17.30 11.83 -2.69
C ILE A 161 16.59 10.48 -2.91
N CYS A 162 15.82 10.34 -3.99
CA CYS A 162 15.21 9.05 -4.38
C CYS A 162 16.26 7.97 -4.61
N TYR A 163 17.38 8.31 -5.27
CA TYR A 163 18.50 7.39 -5.44
C TYR A 163 19.07 6.94 -4.09
N LEU A 164 19.38 7.85 -3.19
CA LEU A 164 19.94 7.51 -1.89
C LEU A 164 18.97 6.66 -1.06
N TYR A 165 17.68 6.98 -1.10
CA TYR A 165 16.63 6.21 -0.45
C TYR A 165 16.56 4.77 -0.98
N VAL A 166 16.45 4.59 -2.28
CA VAL A 166 16.36 3.24 -2.86
C VAL A 166 17.68 2.49 -2.72
N ARG A 167 18.81 3.15 -2.95
CA ARG A 167 20.15 2.56 -2.83
C ARG A 167 20.43 2.03 -1.42
N SER A 168 19.86 2.69 -0.39
CA SER A 168 19.97 2.25 1.01
C SER A 168 19.37 0.87 1.28
N SER A 169 18.45 0.40 0.43
CA SER A 169 17.86 -0.95 0.50
C SER A 169 18.73 -2.05 -0.13
N TYR A 170 19.79 -1.67 -0.85
CA TYR A 170 20.69 -2.57 -1.61
C TYR A 170 22.13 -2.44 -1.14
N ARG A 171 22.34 -2.39 0.18
CA ARG A 171 23.68 -2.26 0.79
C ARG A 171 24.52 -3.52 0.65
N ASP A 172 23.89 -4.65 0.38
CA ASP A 172 24.51 -5.93 0.04
C ASP A 172 25.22 -5.91 -1.34
N ILE A 173 24.86 -4.97 -2.23
CA ILE A 173 25.55 -4.71 -3.49
C ILE A 173 26.63 -3.65 -3.22
N PRO A 174 27.94 -3.99 -3.32
CA PRO A 174 29.01 -3.09 -2.93
C PRO A 174 29.12 -1.87 -3.86
N LEU A 175 29.40 -0.72 -3.24
CA LEU A 175 29.84 0.49 -3.95
C LEU A 175 31.36 0.43 -4.12
N ALA A 176 31.87 0.87 -5.25
CA ALA A 176 33.30 0.89 -5.51
C ALA A 176 33.75 2.17 -6.24
N GLY A 177 35.03 2.52 -6.07
CA GLY A 177 35.68 3.60 -6.79
C GLY A 177 34.96 4.95 -6.65
N GLU A 178 34.84 5.67 -7.76
CA GLU A 178 34.23 7.00 -7.83
C GLU A 178 32.79 7.04 -7.28
N THR A 179 32.04 5.96 -7.47
CA THR A 179 30.65 5.87 -6.96
C THR A 179 30.61 5.87 -5.43
N LEU A 180 31.53 5.18 -4.77
CA LEU A 180 31.61 5.14 -3.31
C LEU A 180 31.90 6.53 -2.73
N ASP A 181 32.86 7.24 -3.31
CA ASP A 181 33.27 8.57 -2.82
C ASP A 181 32.15 9.61 -3.04
N LEU A 182 31.52 9.56 -4.20
CA LEU A 182 30.36 10.41 -4.48
C LEU A 182 29.21 10.12 -3.53
N HIS A 183 28.89 8.85 -3.34
CA HIS A 183 27.80 8.42 -2.47
C HIS A 183 28.00 8.89 -1.02
N LYS A 184 29.21 8.74 -0.47
CA LYS A 184 29.52 9.27 0.87
C LYS A 184 29.26 10.78 0.97
N LYS A 185 29.71 11.55 -0.02
CA LYS A 185 29.49 13.00 -0.07
C LYS A 185 27.99 13.34 -0.16
N MET A 186 27.22 12.57 -0.92
CA MET A 186 25.79 12.80 -1.06
C MET A 186 25.04 12.46 0.25
N VAL A 187 25.41 11.37 0.94
CA VAL A 187 24.83 11.01 2.24
C VAL A 187 25.11 12.09 3.29
N GLU A 188 26.34 12.65 3.34
CA GLU A 188 26.66 13.78 4.22
C GLU A 188 25.79 15.02 3.91
N LYS A 189 25.47 15.26 2.62
CA LYS A 189 24.58 16.36 2.24
C LYS A 189 23.13 16.15 2.68
N LEU A 190 22.66 14.91 2.87
CA LEU A 190 21.32 14.64 3.42
C LEU A 190 21.12 15.20 4.82
N LYS A 191 22.19 15.38 5.60
CA LYS A 191 22.12 15.99 6.94
C LYS A 191 21.65 17.44 6.92
N TYR A 192 21.70 18.11 5.75
CA TYR A 192 21.18 19.48 5.56
C TYR A 192 19.71 19.47 5.07
N TRP A 193 18.89 18.64 5.68
CA TRP A 193 17.53 18.31 5.29
C TRP A 193 16.47 19.40 5.56
N VAL A 194 16.79 20.43 6.32
CA VAL A 194 15.80 21.41 6.83
C VAL A 194 14.92 22.01 5.73
N ASN A 195 15.49 22.30 4.57
CA ASN A 195 14.80 22.92 3.43
C ASN A 195 14.16 21.92 2.46
N LEU A 196 14.22 20.62 2.75
CA LEU A 196 13.58 19.59 1.92
C LEU A 196 12.05 19.63 2.08
N SER A 197 11.34 19.23 1.04
CA SER A 197 9.89 19.00 1.10
C SER A 197 9.54 17.82 2.03
N THR A 198 8.28 17.67 2.39
CA THR A 198 7.83 16.64 3.33
C THR A 198 8.20 15.22 2.84
N ILE A 199 7.95 14.91 1.57
CA ILE A 199 8.30 13.59 1.00
C ILE A 199 9.83 13.40 0.93
N GLU A 200 10.58 14.42 0.56
CA GLU A 200 12.04 14.36 0.54
C GLU A 200 12.62 14.14 1.94
N LYS A 201 12.03 14.77 2.97
CA LYS A 201 12.39 14.54 4.38
C LYS A 201 12.12 13.08 4.78
N ALA A 202 11.00 12.49 4.37
CA ALA A 202 10.70 11.08 4.66
C ALA A 202 11.74 10.14 4.03
N TYR A 203 12.08 10.36 2.76
CA TYR A 203 13.13 9.59 2.08
C TYR A 203 14.51 9.81 2.68
N ALA A 204 14.85 11.04 3.02
CA ALA A 204 16.13 11.37 3.66
C ALA A 204 16.27 10.72 5.03
N ALA A 205 15.21 10.77 5.86
CA ALA A 205 15.19 10.14 7.18
C ALA A 205 15.43 8.63 7.07
N THR A 206 14.69 7.96 6.18
CA THR A 206 14.83 6.50 5.96
C THR A 206 16.23 6.16 5.44
N ALA A 207 16.75 6.93 4.48
CA ALA A 207 18.10 6.69 3.96
C ALA A 207 19.18 6.89 5.05
N LEU A 208 19.13 8.00 5.80
CA LEU A 208 20.07 8.28 6.89
C LEU A 208 20.03 7.18 7.95
N TYR A 209 18.84 6.76 8.38
CA TYR A 209 18.67 5.66 9.32
C TYR A 209 19.37 4.38 8.83
N ARG A 210 19.11 3.97 7.60
CA ARG A 210 19.70 2.79 6.99
C ARG A 210 21.21 2.89 6.82
N TYR A 211 21.76 4.11 6.61
CA TYR A 211 23.22 4.35 6.56
C TYR A 211 23.86 4.50 7.94
N GLY A 212 23.07 4.39 9.03
CA GLY A 212 23.58 4.41 10.41
C GLY A 212 23.58 5.79 11.08
N PHE A 213 23.05 6.83 10.43
CA PHE A 213 22.87 8.18 11.00
C PHE A 213 21.55 8.29 11.74
N VAL A 214 21.44 7.52 12.83
CA VAL A 214 20.16 7.32 13.56
C VAL A 214 19.63 8.61 14.16
N GLU A 215 20.48 9.43 14.77
CA GLU A 215 20.07 10.68 15.42
C GLU A 215 19.60 11.72 14.40
N ASP A 216 20.31 11.88 13.28
CA ASP A 216 19.88 12.75 12.18
C ASP A 216 18.49 12.32 11.65
N ALA A 217 18.25 10.99 11.51
CA ALA A 217 16.97 10.46 11.08
C ALA A 217 15.84 10.76 12.08
N LYS A 218 16.08 10.61 13.38
CA LYS A 218 15.12 10.94 14.44
C LYS A 218 14.82 12.44 14.51
N ASP A 219 15.80 13.30 14.28
CA ASP A 219 15.60 14.74 14.24
C ASP A 219 14.67 15.14 13.08
N ILE A 220 14.81 14.47 11.94
CA ILE A 220 13.85 14.65 10.82
C ILE A 220 12.45 14.23 11.23
N LEU A 221 12.28 13.05 11.86
CA LEU A 221 10.97 12.58 12.31
C LEU A 221 10.35 13.54 13.33
N LYS A 222 11.14 14.04 14.27
CA LYS A 222 10.70 15.05 15.24
C LYS A 222 10.20 16.32 14.54
N SER A 223 10.92 16.80 13.52
CA SER A 223 10.46 17.91 12.70
C SER A 223 9.16 17.58 11.96
N LEU A 224 9.04 16.41 11.36
CA LEU A 224 7.83 15.98 10.65
C LEU A 224 6.62 15.91 11.60
N ARG A 225 6.77 15.39 12.83
CA ARG A 225 5.69 15.35 13.83
C ARG A 225 5.13 16.75 14.17
N GLN A 226 5.98 17.78 14.16
CA GLN A 226 5.54 19.16 14.44
C GLN A 226 4.56 19.71 13.42
N TYR A 227 4.60 19.21 12.19
CA TYR A 227 3.71 19.65 11.10
C TYR A 227 2.56 18.69 10.83
N ALA A 228 2.50 17.57 11.56
CA ALA A 228 1.42 16.61 11.45
C ALA A 228 0.13 17.15 12.09
N VAL A 229 -0.99 16.82 11.48
CA VAL A 229 -2.33 17.07 12.03
C VAL A 229 -2.95 15.73 12.39
N SER A 230 -3.42 15.61 13.64
CA SER A 230 -4.15 14.43 14.11
C SER A 230 -5.58 14.82 14.42
N GLN A 231 -6.54 14.11 13.82
CA GLN A 231 -7.98 14.28 14.02
C GLN A 231 -8.63 12.91 14.27
N PRO A 232 -9.49 12.76 15.29
CA PRO A 232 -10.11 11.48 15.61
C PRO A 232 -10.83 10.82 14.42
N ALA A 233 -11.53 11.63 13.58
CA ALA A 233 -12.27 11.11 12.43
C ALA A 233 -11.42 10.87 11.19
N LYS A 234 -10.23 11.48 11.06
CA LYS A 234 -9.42 11.44 9.85
C LYS A 234 -8.05 10.76 10.05
N GLY A 235 -7.64 10.55 11.29
CA GLY A 235 -6.31 10.04 11.60
C GLY A 235 -5.22 11.11 11.55
N MET A 236 -3.98 10.68 11.33
CA MET A 236 -2.78 11.54 11.29
C MET A 236 -2.30 11.74 9.85
N TYR A 237 -2.09 13.01 9.47
CA TYR A 237 -1.70 13.40 8.11
C TYR A 237 -1.01 14.77 8.06
N TRP A 238 -0.50 15.15 6.89
CA TRP A 238 0.17 16.43 6.63
C TRP A 238 -0.63 17.27 5.64
N PRO A 239 -1.27 18.39 6.07
CA PRO A 239 -2.24 19.13 5.27
C PRO A 239 -1.64 19.93 4.11
N ASN A 240 -0.33 20.21 4.15
CA ASN A 240 0.37 20.99 3.12
C ASN A 240 0.87 20.15 1.94
N ASN A 241 0.34 18.94 1.80
CA ASN A 241 0.59 18.04 0.67
C ASN A 241 0.05 18.68 -0.62
N ARG A 242 0.75 19.66 -1.14
CA ARG A 242 0.49 20.15 -2.49
C ARG A 242 1.02 19.12 -3.46
N SER A 243 0.12 18.54 -4.26
CA SER A 243 0.50 17.71 -5.39
C SER A 243 1.44 18.57 -6.28
N HIS A 244 2.73 18.30 -6.23
CA HIS A 244 3.65 18.87 -7.15
C HIS A 244 3.42 18.23 -8.53
N TYR A 245 3.63 19.01 -9.57
CA TYR A 245 3.42 18.67 -10.98
C TYR A 245 4.22 17.43 -11.47
N TYR A 246 4.94 16.77 -10.60
CA TYR A 246 5.66 15.53 -10.89
C TYR A 246 4.75 14.34 -10.71
N TYR A 247 4.74 13.46 -11.68
CA TYR A 247 3.94 12.26 -11.88
C TYR A 247 3.81 11.30 -10.68
N ASN A 248 4.64 11.47 -9.65
CA ASN A 248 4.71 10.60 -8.48
C ASN A 248 4.39 11.29 -7.14
N ASN A 249 3.84 12.50 -7.13
CA ASN A 249 3.59 13.22 -5.87
C ASN A 249 2.09 13.39 -5.61
N SER A 250 1.42 12.28 -5.36
CA SER A 250 0.08 12.34 -4.75
C SER A 250 0.20 12.45 -3.22
N ALA A 251 -0.80 13.05 -2.57
CA ALA A 251 -0.87 13.10 -1.11
C ALA A 251 -0.79 11.69 -0.48
N VAL A 252 -1.31 10.67 -1.18
CA VAL A 252 -1.24 9.27 -0.76
C VAL A 252 0.20 8.75 -0.78
N GLN A 253 0.97 9.03 -1.83
CA GLN A 253 2.37 8.60 -1.91
C GLN A 253 3.23 9.28 -0.84
N GLU A 254 3.03 10.57 -0.61
CA GLU A 254 3.71 11.29 0.47
C GLU A 254 3.37 10.68 1.83
N GLN A 255 2.10 10.41 2.10
CA GLN A 255 1.66 9.74 3.33
C GLN A 255 2.31 8.35 3.49
N CYS A 256 2.41 7.58 2.42
CA CYS A 256 3.06 6.27 2.45
C CYS A 256 4.57 6.38 2.70
N ALA A 257 5.24 7.36 2.11
CA ALA A 257 6.66 7.61 2.38
C ALA A 257 6.91 7.99 3.84
N LEU A 258 6.03 8.83 4.41
CA LEU A 258 6.05 9.19 5.82
C LEU A 258 5.78 7.97 6.70
N PHE A 259 4.74 7.19 6.39
CA PHE A 259 4.44 5.95 7.11
C PHE A 259 5.66 5.01 7.16
N ASN A 260 6.34 4.81 6.03
CA ASN A 260 7.53 3.97 5.97
C ASN A 260 8.67 4.52 6.86
N ALA A 261 8.88 5.84 6.86
CA ALA A 261 9.91 6.46 7.69
C ALA A 261 9.59 6.27 9.19
N PHE A 262 8.35 6.53 9.61
CA PHE A 262 7.92 6.35 10.98
C PHE A 262 7.97 4.88 11.42
N SER A 263 7.49 3.97 10.58
CA SER A 263 7.48 2.52 10.86
C SER A 263 8.89 1.95 11.01
N GLU A 264 9.86 2.44 10.22
CA GLU A 264 11.21 1.87 10.22
C GLU A 264 12.13 2.48 11.30
N ILE A 265 11.97 3.78 11.59
CA ILE A 265 12.91 4.51 12.45
C ILE A 265 12.45 4.52 13.90
N GLU A 266 11.17 4.80 14.13
CA GLU A 266 10.61 5.00 15.47
C GLU A 266 9.13 4.61 15.50
N PRO A 267 8.83 3.29 15.45
CA PRO A 267 7.47 2.80 15.34
C PRO A 267 6.66 3.05 16.63
N VAL A 268 5.72 3.98 16.56
CA VAL A 268 4.69 4.21 17.58
C VAL A 268 3.37 3.71 17.03
N THR A 269 2.85 2.62 17.57
CA THR A 269 1.66 1.92 17.05
C THR A 269 0.47 2.86 16.84
N SER A 270 0.16 3.72 17.80
CA SER A 270 -0.95 4.66 17.70
C SER A 270 -0.77 5.71 16.59
N GLU A 271 0.46 6.17 16.32
CA GLU A 271 0.75 7.07 15.21
C GLU A 271 0.56 6.34 13.87
N LEU A 272 1.10 5.13 13.76
CA LEU A 272 0.99 4.32 12.54
C LEU A 272 -0.47 3.97 12.22
N ASP A 273 -1.26 3.60 13.23
CA ASP A 273 -2.68 3.31 13.05
C ASP A 273 -3.48 4.57 12.65
N ALA A 274 -3.16 5.72 13.23
CA ALA A 274 -3.75 6.98 12.83
C ALA A 274 -3.36 7.38 11.37
N MET A 275 -2.13 7.09 10.93
CA MET A 275 -1.70 7.31 9.55
C MET A 275 -2.41 6.36 8.57
N ARG A 276 -2.63 5.10 8.95
CA ARG A 276 -3.43 4.13 8.18
C ARG A 276 -4.89 4.55 8.10
N GLN A 277 -5.46 5.06 9.20
CA GLN A 277 -6.83 5.59 9.21
C GLN A 277 -6.98 6.70 8.14
N TRP A 278 -6.01 7.61 8.03
CA TRP A 278 -6.03 8.62 6.99
C TRP A 278 -5.98 7.99 5.59
N LEU A 279 -5.10 7.02 5.34
CA LEU A 279 -5.04 6.33 4.05
C LEU A 279 -6.36 5.70 3.67
N LEU A 280 -7.05 5.06 4.62
CA LEU A 280 -8.37 4.47 4.39
C LEU A 280 -9.43 5.53 4.11
N SER A 281 -9.37 6.70 4.78
CA SER A 281 -10.29 7.81 4.52
C SER A 281 -10.12 8.42 3.11
N GLN A 282 -8.92 8.25 2.50
CA GLN A 282 -8.63 8.70 1.13
C GLN A 282 -8.97 7.66 0.07
N LYS A 283 -9.32 6.44 0.46
CA LYS A 283 -9.70 5.39 -0.47
C LYS A 283 -10.97 5.81 -1.21
N GLN A 284 -10.91 5.84 -2.52
CA GLN A 284 -12.07 5.91 -3.38
C GLN A 284 -12.73 4.53 -3.48
N THR A 285 -13.66 4.31 -4.36
CA THR A 285 -14.46 3.07 -4.41
C THR A 285 -13.59 1.80 -4.33
N ASN A 286 -12.49 1.72 -5.09
CA ASN A 286 -11.64 0.52 -5.19
C ASN A 286 -10.14 0.78 -5.07
N ASP A 287 -9.70 2.04 -5.13
CA ASP A 287 -8.29 2.40 -5.23
C ASP A 287 -7.99 3.76 -4.58
N TRP A 288 -6.75 4.20 -4.69
CA TRP A 288 -6.29 5.52 -4.25
C TRP A 288 -5.97 6.45 -5.43
N GLY A 289 -6.74 6.37 -6.51
CA GLY A 289 -6.71 7.28 -7.66
C GLY A 289 -5.69 6.91 -8.73
N ALA A 290 -4.58 6.26 -8.39
CA ALA A 290 -3.56 5.81 -9.34
C ALA A 290 -2.94 4.48 -8.90
N VAL A 291 -2.49 3.67 -9.86
CA VAL A 291 -1.89 2.36 -9.59
C VAL A 291 -0.68 2.46 -8.64
N PRO A 292 0.28 3.38 -8.83
CA PRO A 292 1.39 3.53 -7.88
C PRO A 292 0.92 3.87 -6.47
N SER A 293 0.01 4.83 -6.32
CA SER A 293 -0.55 5.23 -5.02
C SER A 293 -1.28 4.07 -4.34
N THR A 294 -2.03 3.29 -5.11
CA THR A 294 -2.74 2.10 -4.61
C THR A 294 -1.76 1.04 -4.10
N LEU A 295 -0.69 0.76 -4.81
CA LEU A 295 0.34 -0.18 -4.37
C LEU A 295 1.03 0.29 -3.08
N GLU A 296 1.42 1.56 -3.02
CA GLU A 296 2.03 2.16 -1.84
C GLU A 296 1.10 2.08 -0.61
N ALA A 297 -0.18 2.41 -0.79
CA ALA A 297 -1.17 2.33 0.28
C ALA A 297 -1.34 0.89 0.77
N ILE A 298 -1.41 -0.10 -0.12
CA ILE A 298 -1.48 -1.52 0.26
C ILE A 298 -0.25 -1.93 1.08
N TYR A 299 0.95 -1.51 0.68
CA TYR A 299 2.16 -1.80 1.46
C TYR A 299 2.10 -1.17 2.84
N ALA A 300 1.72 0.11 2.95
CA ALA A 300 1.60 0.79 4.23
C ALA A 300 0.54 0.14 5.15
N LEU A 301 -0.55 -0.37 4.58
CA LEU A 301 -1.58 -1.09 5.33
C LEU A 301 -1.12 -2.45 5.86
N LEU A 302 -0.15 -3.09 5.21
CA LEU A 302 0.38 -4.40 5.60
C LEU A 302 1.65 -4.30 6.46
N GLU A 303 2.31 -3.13 6.49
CA GLU A 303 3.58 -2.91 7.18
C GLU A 303 3.37 -2.06 8.44
N GLY A 304 3.82 -2.53 9.60
CA GLY A 304 3.82 -1.78 10.87
C GLY A 304 2.43 -1.53 11.48
N GLY A 305 2.40 -0.90 12.68
CA GLY A 305 1.18 -0.66 13.43
C GLY A 305 0.58 -1.92 14.05
N THR A 306 -0.71 -1.87 14.38
CA THR A 306 -1.45 -3.03 14.86
C THR A 306 -1.52 -4.11 13.76
N ASP A 307 -1.30 -5.37 14.12
CA ASP A 307 -1.42 -6.49 13.18
C ASP A 307 -2.90 -6.79 12.88
N TRP A 308 -3.39 -6.29 11.76
CA TRP A 308 -4.77 -6.50 11.33
C TRP A 308 -5.06 -7.90 10.81
N LEU A 309 -4.02 -8.70 10.60
CA LEU A 309 -4.13 -10.08 10.15
C LEU A 309 -4.02 -11.08 11.30
N ALA A 310 -3.72 -10.60 12.51
CA ALA A 310 -3.66 -11.46 13.69
C ALA A 310 -5.02 -12.15 13.89
N PRO A 311 -5.00 -13.44 14.27
CA PRO A 311 -6.22 -14.15 14.62
C PRO A 311 -6.89 -13.43 15.80
N ASP A 312 -8.09 -12.93 15.59
CA ASP A 312 -8.86 -12.26 16.62
C ASP A 312 -10.12 -13.08 16.94
N GLU A 313 -10.27 -13.44 18.22
CA GLU A 313 -11.49 -14.07 18.75
C GLU A 313 -12.49 -13.01 19.25
N SER A 314 -12.14 -11.75 19.13
CA SER A 314 -12.92 -10.62 19.62
C SER A 314 -14.26 -10.47 18.88
N LYS A 315 -15.21 -9.90 19.59
CA LYS A 315 -16.58 -9.72 19.08
C LYS A 315 -16.85 -8.23 18.94
N THR A 316 -17.26 -7.85 17.75
CA THR A 316 -17.91 -6.55 17.52
C THR A 316 -19.42 -6.76 17.57
N SER A 317 -20.10 -6.10 18.48
CA SER A 317 -21.57 -6.08 18.53
C SER A 317 -22.11 -4.77 17.96
N ILE A 318 -23.12 -4.87 17.14
CA ILE A 318 -23.80 -3.72 16.52
C ILE A 318 -25.26 -3.75 16.94
N VAL A 319 -25.70 -2.70 17.60
CA VAL A 319 -27.11 -2.46 17.92
C VAL A 319 -27.59 -1.32 17.06
N TRP A 320 -28.44 -1.61 16.07
CA TRP A 320 -28.98 -0.61 15.13
C TRP A 320 -30.48 -0.48 15.31
N GLY A 321 -30.94 0.75 15.54
CA GLY A 321 -32.36 0.98 15.79
C GLY A 321 -32.92 0.31 17.05
N GLY A 322 -32.06 -0.05 18.01
CA GLY A 322 -32.42 -0.77 19.22
C GLY A 322 -32.46 -2.31 19.06
N GLN A 323 -32.16 -2.83 17.89
CA GLN A 323 -32.05 -4.27 17.62
C GLN A 323 -30.59 -4.70 17.50
N GLU A 324 -30.23 -5.82 18.10
CA GLU A 324 -28.90 -6.40 17.93
C GLU A 324 -28.81 -7.06 16.56
N MET A 325 -27.83 -6.61 15.75
CA MET A 325 -27.52 -7.19 14.44
C MET A 325 -26.69 -8.46 14.64
N LYS A 326 -27.24 -9.60 14.24
CA LYS A 326 -26.56 -10.90 14.37
C LYS A 326 -25.92 -11.26 13.03
N ASN A 327 -24.66 -11.67 13.08
CA ASN A 327 -23.99 -12.24 11.92
C ASN A 327 -24.72 -13.51 11.47
N ASN A 328 -24.88 -13.66 10.16
CA ASN A 328 -25.38 -14.93 9.60
C ASN A 328 -24.29 -16.00 9.77
N PRO A 329 -24.49 -17.06 10.55
CA PRO A 329 -23.48 -18.09 10.78
C PRO A 329 -23.15 -18.91 9.52
N GLU A 330 -23.96 -18.80 8.47
CA GLU A 330 -23.75 -19.50 7.19
C GLU A 330 -22.90 -18.69 6.21
N GLU A 331 -22.61 -17.40 6.50
CA GLU A 331 -21.78 -16.58 5.65
C GLU A 331 -20.32 -16.65 6.07
N PRO A 332 -19.38 -16.84 5.11
CA PRO A 332 -17.96 -16.87 5.44
C PRO A 332 -17.52 -15.48 5.92
N PHE A 333 -17.09 -15.38 7.17
CA PHE A 333 -16.65 -14.14 7.78
C PHE A 333 -15.27 -13.74 7.24
N LEU A 334 -15.23 -12.70 6.43
CA LEU A 334 -14.01 -12.07 5.90
C LEU A 334 -13.60 -10.80 6.66
N GLY A 335 -14.12 -10.61 7.88
CA GLY A 335 -13.93 -9.36 8.63
C GLY A 335 -14.82 -8.21 8.17
N LEU A 336 -15.69 -8.42 7.18
CA LEU A 336 -16.70 -7.48 6.74
C LEU A 336 -18.09 -8.00 7.11
N THR A 337 -18.86 -7.15 7.79
CA THR A 337 -20.26 -7.42 8.08
C THR A 337 -21.11 -6.28 7.54
N GLU A 338 -22.15 -6.62 6.79
CA GLU A 338 -23.09 -5.66 6.22
C GLU A 338 -24.49 -5.99 6.69
N TYR A 339 -25.21 -4.96 7.14
CA TYR A 339 -26.60 -5.06 7.54
C TYR A 339 -27.43 -4.06 6.76
N THR A 340 -28.57 -4.50 6.29
CA THR A 340 -29.52 -3.66 5.56
C THR A 340 -30.86 -3.68 6.26
N LEU A 341 -31.42 -2.52 6.57
CA LEU A 341 -32.80 -2.37 7.00
C LEU A 341 -33.64 -1.91 5.80
N SER A 342 -34.78 -2.54 5.60
CA SER A 342 -35.66 -2.22 4.46
C SER A 342 -37.11 -2.06 4.86
N GLY A 343 -37.84 -1.24 4.12
CA GLY A 343 -39.28 -1.06 4.27
C GLY A 343 -39.71 -0.68 5.69
N ASN A 344 -40.53 -1.50 6.33
CA ASN A 344 -41.10 -1.25 7.66
C ASN A 344 -40.09 -1.35 8.81
N GLU A 345 -38.88 -1.86 8.57
CA GLU A 345 -37.81 -1.91 9.56
C GLU A 345 -37.16 -0.54 9.79
N ILE A 346 -37.30 0.37 8.82
CA ILE A 346 -36.77 1.72 8.91
C ILE A 346 -37.71 2.57 9.80
N SER A 347 -37.21 2.87 10.99
CA SER A 347 -37.91 3.74 11.95
C SER A 347 -37.01 4.91 12.38
N ALA A 348 -37.54 5.88 13.11
CA ALA A 348 -36.76 6.96 13.67
C ALA A 348 -35.60 6.46 14.58
N ALA A 349 -35.75 5.29 15.19
CA ALA A 349 -34.71 4.66 15.99
C ALA A 349 -33.51 4.20 15.12
N ALA A 350 -33.71 3.92 13.83
CA ALA A 350 -32.64 3.52 12.90
C ALA A 350 -31.64 4.65 12.62
N ALA A 351 -31.93 5.89 13.02
CA ALA A 351 -30.94 6.98 12.99
C ALA A 351 -29.79 6.81 14.00
N LYS A 352 -29.87 5.82 14.90
CA LYS A 352 -28.82 5.54 15.90
C LYS A 352 -28.31 4.11 15.76
N ALA A 353 -27.01 3.98 15.52
CA ALA A 353 -26.28 2.74 15.66
C ALA A 353 -25.30 2.85 16.84
N VAL A 354 -25.19 1.79 17.64
CA VAL A 354 -24.20 1.63 18.71
C VAL A 354 -23.31 0.46 18.34
N ILE A 355 -22.02 0.73 18.21
CA ILE A 355 -21.01 -0.27 17.89
C ILE A 355 -20.15 -0.45 19.14
N SER A 356 -20.06 -1.67 19.65
CA SER A 356 -19.26 -2.02 20.81
C SER A 356 -18.24 -3.07 20.40
N THR A 357 -16.98 -2.86 20.74
CA THR A 357 -15.88 -3.78 20.49
C THR A 357 -15.21 -4.15 21.82
N ASP A 358 -14.82 -5.39 21.96
CA ASP A 358 -14.06 -5.90 23.12
C ASP A 358 -12.54 -6.03 22.83
N HIS A 359 -12.07 -5.40 21.76
CA HIS A 359 -10.69 -5.48 21.29
C HIS A 359 -10.09 -4.09 21.01
N GLU A 360 -8.76 -4.04 21.03
CA GLU A 360 -7.99 -2.83 20.74
C GLU A 360 -7.73 -2.63 19.22
N GLN A 361 -8.10 -3.61 18.39
CA GLN A 361 -7.89 -3.51 16.95
C GLN A 361 -8.85 -2.50 16.31
N PRO A 362 -8.38 -1.72 15.33
CA PRO A 362 -9.23 -0.74 14.67
C PRO A 362 -10.34 -1.41 13.84
N SER A 363 -11.56 -0.92 14.02
CA SER A 363 -12.72 -1.31 13.22
C SER A 363 -13.22 -0.11 12.44
N TRP A 364 -13.67 -0.33 11.21
CA TRP A 364 -14.21 0.71 10.35
C TRP A 364 -15.61 0.34 9.91
N GLY A 365 -16.46 1.34 9.77
CA GLY A 365 -17.80 1.18 9.23
C GLY A 365 -18.32 2.47 8.64
N ALA A 366 -19.34 2.34 7.82
CA ALA A 366 -20.12 3.43 7.29
C ALA A 366 -21.61 3.09 7.39
N MET A 367 -22.41 4.08 7.69
CA MET A 367 -23.88 3.99 7.69
C MET A 367 -24.41 4.99 6.66
N TYR A 368 -25.23 4.53 5.74
CA TYR A 368 -25.79 5.33 4.64
C TYR A 368 -27.31 5.48 4.80
#